data_b1c6f880591f3915130de323f4815280
#
_entry.id   b1c6f880591f3915130de323f4815280
#
_cell.length_a   1.000
_cell.length_b   1.000
_cell.length_c   1.000
_cell.angle_alpha   90.00
_cell.angle_beta   90.00
_cell.angle_gamma   90.00
#
_symmetry.space_group_name_H-M   'P 1'
#
loop_
_entity.id
_entity.type
_entity.pdbx_description
1 polymer ?
#
loop_
_entity_poly.entity_id
_entity_poly.type
_entity_poly.pdbx_seq_one_letter_code
_entity_poly.pdbx_strand_id
1 'polypeptide(L)'
;MKVSVLSSGSKGNTTYIESNNVKILIDLGNTSKYVKEKLEDLGVFPGDIDAILITHTHVDHIGGLKIFAKKYNIPVYITEVMHKTLDYIDNYKLLEDEFDIKDIHVTTIKTSHDAPDSRGYIISSENKSIVYI
;
A
#
# COMPACT_ATOMS: atom_id res chain seq x y z
N MET A 1 -2.30 -13.96 -9.95
CA MET A 1 -2.06 -12.66 -9.30
C MET A 1 -2.44 -11.55 -10.27
N LYS A 2 -3.18 -10.58 -9.79
CA LYS A 2 -3.69 -9.47 -10.60
C LYS A 2 -3.06 -8.17 -10.11
N VAL A 3 -2.55 -7.36 -11.03
CA VAL A 3 -1.89 -6.09 -10.73
C VAL A 3 -2.50 -4.99 -11.57
N SER A 4 -2.86 -3.88 -10.94
CA SER A 4 -3.37 -2.69 -11.64
C SER A 4 -2.73 -1.44 -11.06
N VAL A 5 -2.13 -0.64 -11.92
CA VAL A 5 -1.63 0.69 -11.53
C VAL A 5 -2.82 1.64 -11.58
N LEU A 6 -3.31 2.06 -10.42
CA LEU A 6 -4.47 2.95 -10.33
C LEU A 6 -4.10 4.40 -10.59
N SER A 7 -2.88 4.78 -10.24
CA SER A 7 -2.37 6.13 -10.41
C SER A 7 -0.84 6.09 -10.44
N SER A 8 -0.23 6.94 -11.26
CA SER A 8 1.24 7.06 -11.33
C SER A 8 1.64 8.49 -11.64
N GLY A 9 2.88 8.85 -11.27
CA GLY A 9 3.45 10.15 -11.52
C GLY A 9 3.33 11.14 -10.38
N SER A 10 3.57 12.41 -10.65
CA SER A 10 3.65 13.47 -9.63
C SER A 10 2.32 13.79 -8.96
N LYS A 11 1.19 13.40 -9.54
CA LYS A 11 -0.13 13.62 -8.95
C LYS A 11 -0.52 12.54 -7.94
N GLY A 12 0.20 11.42 -7.93
CA GLY A 12 -0.01 10.36 -6.97
C GLY A 12 0.33 8.99 -7.54
N ASN A 13 0.74 8.10 -6.64
CA ASN A 13 1.12 6.73 -6.98
C ASN A 13 0.34 5.76 -6.11
N THR A 14 -0.33 4.80 -6.74
CA THR A 14 -1.08 3.73 -6.06
C THR A 14 -1.15 2.53 -6.98
N THR A 15 -0.77 1.37 -6.45
CA THR A 15 -0.83 0.09 -7.18
C THR A 15 -1.71 -0.88 -6.42
N TYR A 16 -2.61 -1.54 -7.13
CA TYR A 16 -3.51 -2.55 -6.60
C TYR A 16 -3.00 -3.95 -6.95
N ILE A 17 -2.97 -4.84 -5.95
CA ILE A 17 -2.56 -6.24 -6.12
C ILE A 17 -3.61 -7.14 -5.49
N GLU A 18 -4.04 -8.15 -6.24
CA GLU A 18 -5.03 -9.13 -5.78
C GLU A 18 -4.53 -10.54 -6.05
N SER A 19 -4.64 -11.42 -5.07
CA SER A 19 -4.38 -12.85 -5.22
C SER A 19 -5.18 -13.63 -4.17
N ASN A 20 -5.90 -14.68 -4.60
CA ASN A 20 -6.67 -15.56 -3.69
C ASN A 20 -7.61 -14.77 -2.76
N ASN A 21 -8.32 -13.78 -3.29
CA ASN A 21 -9.22 -12.89 -2.55
C ASN A 21 -8.53 -11.97 -1.55
N VAL A 22 -7.20 -11.95 -1.50
CA VAL A 22 -6.46 -10.96 -0.72
C VAL A 22 -6.21 -9.74 -1.60
N LYS A 23 -6.55 -8.56 -1.08
CA LYS A 23 -6.47 -7.30 -1.82
C LYS A 23 -5.60 -6.32 -1.06
N ILE A 24 -4.54 -5.85 -1.71
CA ILE A 24 -3.63 -4.89 -1.11
C ILE A 24 -3.40 -3.69 -2.02
N LEU A 25 -3.10 -2.55 -1.40
CA LEU A 25 -2.63 -1.36 -2.10
C LEU A 25 -1.19 -1.09 -1.69
N ILE A 26 -0.37 -0.68 -2.66
CA ILE A 26 0.96 -0.14 -2.40
C ILE A 26 0.90 1.35 -2.66
N ASP A 27 1.10 2.13 -1.61
CA ASP A 27 0.97 3.58 -1.56
C ASP A 27 -0.47 4.06 -1.81
N LEU A 28 -0.73 5.30 -1.47
CA LEU A 28 -2.02 5.93 -1.68
C LEU A 28 -1.82 7.42 -1.90
N GLY A 29 -1.22 7.73 -3.06
CA GLY A 29 -0.73 9.07 -3.34
C GLY A 29 -1.75 10.03 -3.92
N ASN A 30 -2.75 9.53 -4.65
CA ASN A 30 -3.82 10.36 -5.20
C ASN A 30 -4.92 10.54 -4.14
N THR A 31 -5.93 11.32 -4.43
CA THR A 31 -7.02 11.56 -3.46
C THR A 31 -7.77 10.28 -3.14
N SER A 32 -8.34 10.22 -1.95
CA SER A 32 -9.17 9.08 -1.52
C SER A 32 -10.32 8.85 -2.50
N LYS A 33 -10.94 9.93 -2.96
CA LYS A 33 -12.02 9.86 -3.96
C LYS A 33 -11.56 9.21 -5.27
N TYR A 34 -10.39 9.63 -5.78
CA TYR A 34 -9.84 9.09 -7.03
C TYR A 34 -9.57 7.59 -6.90
N VAL A 35 -8.91 7.18 -5.81
CA VAL A 35 -8.59 5.76 -5.58
C VAL A 35 -9.88 4.94 -5.44
N LYS A 36 -10.86 5.45 -4.71
CA LYS A 36 -12.17 4.81 -4.58
C LYS A 36 -12.80 4.55 -5.96
N GLU A 37 -12.83 5.57 -6.82
CA GLU A 37 -13.42 5.46 -8.15
C GLU A 37 -12.67 4.43 -9.00
N LYS A 38 -11.34 4.41 -8.94
CA LYS A 38 -10.53 3.43 -9.68
C LYS A 38 -10.75 2.00 -9.20
N LEU A 39 -10.89 1.78 -7.90
CA LEU A 39 -11.22 0.47 -7.35
C LEU A 39 -12.61 0.04 -7.80
N GLU A 40 -13.57 0.93 -7.77
CA GLU A 40 -14.94 0.64 -8.22
C GLU A 40 -14.98 0.28 -9.71
N ASP A 41 -14.16 0.92 -10.54
CA ASP A 41 -14.01 0.56 -11.95
C ASP A 41 -13.51 -0.89 -12.14
N LEU A 42 -12.75 -1.39 -11.17
CA LEU A 42 -12.29 -2.79 -11.16
C LEU A 42 -13.29 -3.75 -10.51
N GLY A 43 -14.43 -3.25 -10.05
CA GLY A 43 -15.40 -4.04 -9.32
C GLY A 43 -14.97 -4.34 -7.88
N VAL A 44 -14.08 -3.54 -7.31
CA VAL A 44 -13.56 -3.73 -5.95
C VAL A 44 -14.19 -2.72 -5.00
N PHE A 45 -14.83 -3.19 -3.94
CA PHE A 45 -15.30 -2.32 -2.88
C PHE A 45 -14.10 -1.86 -2.03
N PRO A 46 -13.90 -0.54 -1.84
CA PRO A 46 -12.72 -0.05 -1.10
C PRO A 46 -12.56 -0.63 0.30
N GLY A 47 -13.66 -0.93 0.97
CA GLY A 47 -13.64 -1.55 2.31
C GLY A 47 -13.13 -2.99 2.33
N ASP A 48 -13.01 -3.63 1.16
CA ASP A 48 -12.49 -5.00 1.05
C ASP A 48 -10.96 -5.04 0.93
N ILE A 49 -10.30 -3.90 0.89
CA ILE A 49 -8.83 -3.85 0.90
C ILE A 49 -8.33 -4.38 2.26
N ASP A 50 -7.43 -5.35 2.21
CA ASP A 50 -6.90 -6.01 3.41
C ASP A 50 -5.74 -5.26 4.05
N ALA A 51 -4.97 -4.53 3.26
CA ALA A 51 -3.79 -3.81 3.76
C ALA A 51 -3.33 -2.74 2.78
N ILE A 52 -2.67 -1.72 3.31
CA ILE A 52 -1.95 -0.70 2.54
C ILE A 52 -0.49 -0.77 2.96
N LEU A 53 0.41 -0.96 2.00
CA LEU A 53 1.86 -0.99 2.23
C LEU A 53 2.44 0.33 1.71
N ILE A 54 3.27 0.98 2.51
CA ILE A 54 3.86 2.28 2.14
C ILE A 54 5.33 2.09 1.76
N THR A 55 5.72 2.63 0.62
CA THR A 55 7.12 2.60 0.16
C THR A 55 7.93 3.73 0.76
N HIS A 56 7.38 4.93 0.77
CA HIS A 56 8.02 6.11 1.37
C HIS A 56 6.98 7.22 1.57
N THR A 57 7.36 8.27 2.30
CA THR A 57 6.41 9.27 2.79
C THR A 57 6.39 10.56 1.98
N HIS A 58 6.84 10.56 0.73
CA HIS A 58 6.64 11.70 -0.16
C HIS A 58 5.14 11.87 -0.46
N VAL A 59 4.70 13.10 -0.64
CA VAL A 59 3.27 13.43 -0.77
C VAL A 59 2.58 12.69 -1.92
N ASP A 60 3.30 12.44 -3.01
CA ASP A 60 2.76 11.69 -4.16
C ASP A 60 2.60 10.19 -3.89
N HIS A 61 2.96 9.72 -2.69
CA HIS A 61 2.76 8.34 -2.24
C HIS A 61 1.82 8.22 -1.04
N ILE A 62 1.47 9.32 -0.38
CA ILE A 62 0.64 9.32 0.83
C ILE A 62 -0.50 10.34 0.82
N GLY A 63 -0.68 11.08 -0.28
CA GLY A 63 -1.61 12.23 -0.32
C GLY A 63 -3.05 11.91 0.06
N GLY A 64 -3.55 10.73 -0.30
CA GLY A 64 -4.93 10.31 0.04
C GLY A 64 -5.03 9.36 1.22
N LEU A 65 -3.90 9.01 1.83
CA LEU A 65 -3.84 7.94 2.83
C LEU A 65 -4.69 8.23 4.07
N LYS A 66 -4.58 9.44 4.61
CA LYS A 66 -5.28 9.82 5.84
C LYS A 66 -6.79 9.59 5.75
N ILE A 67 -7.40 10.09 4.69
CA ILE A 67 -8.85 9.99 4.49
C ILE A 67 -9.26 8.56 4.19
N PHE A 68 -8.56 7.90 3.28
CA PHE A 68 -8.90 6.54 2.84
C PHE A 68 -8.76 5.52 3.97
N ALA A 69 -7.62 5.51 4.65
CA ALA A 69 -7.36 4.54 5.71
C ALA A 69 -8.34 4.69 6.87
N LYS A 70 -8.67 5.93 7.24
CA LYS A 70 -9.63 6.19 8.32
C LYS A 70 -11.04 5.79 7.92
N LYS A 71 -11.47 6.15 6.72
CA LYS A 71 -12.83 5.88 6.23
C LYS A 71 -13.13 4.39 6.19
N TYR A 72 -12.18 3.58 5.73
CA TYR A 72 -12.38 2.15 5.54
C TYR A 72 -11.72 1.30 6.62
N ASN A 73 -11.05 1.93 7.60
CA ASN A 73 -10.37 1.28 8.72
C ASN A 73 -9.41 0.18 8.26
N ILE A 74 -8.56 0.49 7.29
CA ILE A 74 -7.63 -0.47 6.70
C ILE A 74 -6.29 -0.37 7.41
N PRO A 75 -5.66 -1.50 7.80
CA PRO A 75 -4.33 -1.45 8.42
C PRO A 75 -3.28 -0.98 7.43
N VAL A 76 -2.45 -0.05 7.89
CA VAL A 76 -1.36 0.54 7.11
C VAL A 76 -0.04 -0.01 7.64
N TYR A 77 0.74 -0.65 6.77
CA TYR A 77 2.03 -1.24 7.11
C TYR A 77 3.14 -0.23 6.83
N ILE A 78 3.82 0.19 7.87
CA ILE A 78 4.83 1.26 7.83
C ILE A 78 5.99 0.93 8.78
N THR A 79 7.12 1.63 8.60
CA THR A 79 8.23 1.59 9.55
C THR A 79 7.98 2.59 10.68
N GLU A 80 8.74 2.47 11.79
CA GLU A 80 8.68 3.47 12.87
C GLU A 80 9.07 4.86 12.38
N VAL A 81 10.04 4.96 11.49
CA VAL A 81 10.48 6.23 10.92
C VAL A 81 9.36 6.86 10.10
N MET A 82 8.67 6.06 9.27
CA MET A 82 7.51 6.54 8.51
C MET A 82 6.39 7.03 9.44
N HIS A 83 6.17 6.37 10.56
CA HIS A 83 5.11 6.73 11.50
C HIS A 83 5.31 8.13 12.10
N LYS A 84 6.53 8.62 12.15
CA LYS A 84 6.78 10.01 12.59
C LYS A 84 6.11 11.03 11.68
N THR A 85 6.07 10.75 10.38
CA THR A 85 5.35 11.58 9.40
C THR A 85 3.87 11.21 9.34
N LEU A 86 3.55 9.92 9.49
CA LEU A 86 2.18 9.39 9.39
C LEU A 86 1.56 9.19 10.78
N ASP A 87 1.80 10.12 11.69
CA ASP A 87 1.35 10.03 13.09
C ASP A 87 -0.17 10.08 13.25
N TYR A 88 -0.88 10.50 12.22
CA TYR A 88 -2.35 10.53 12.19
C TYR A 88 -2.97 9.15 11.87
N ILE A 89 -2.17 8.16 11.53
CA ILE A 89 -2.65 6.80 11.26
C ILE A 89 -2.72 6.03 12.58
N ASP A 90 -3.92 5.65 12.99
CA ASP A 90 -4.15 4.88 14.23
C ASP A 90 -4.08 3.37 13.99
N ASN A 91 -4.65 2.89 12.89
CA ASN A 91 -4.62 1.47 12.53
C ASN A 91 -3.39 1.18 11.68
N TYR A 92 -2.25 0.95 12.32
CA TYR A 92 -1.02 0.64 11.62
C TYR A 92 -0.33 -0.58 12.21
N LYS A 93 0.50 -1.21 11.38
CA LYS A 93 1.37 -2.31 11.79
C LYS A 93 2.79 -2.00 11.37
N LEU A 94 3.75 -2.30 12.24
CA LEU A 94 5.16 -2.10 11.92
C LEU A 94 5.63 -3.18 10.94
N LEU A 95 6.37 -2.74 9.91
CA LEU A 95 6.92 -3.65 8.91
C LEU A 95 7.99 -4.54 9.53
N GLU A 96 7.85 -5.83 9.27
CA GLU A 96 8.88 -6.84 9.56
C GLU A 96 9.61 -7.17 8.26
N ASP A 97 10.74 -7.89 8.36
CA ASP A 97 11.48 -8.30 7.16
C ASP A 97 10.65 -9.21 6.26
N GLU A 98 9.87 -10.09 6.87
CA GLU A 98 8.92 -10.96 6.19
C GLU A 98 7.66 -11.10 7.03
N PHE A 99 6.51 -11.13 6.39
CA PHE A 99 5.23 -11.31 7.07
C PHE A 99 4.17 -11.77 6.08
N ASP A 100 3.05 -12.27 6.62
CA ASP A 100 1.92 -12.71 5.80
C ASP A 100 0.73 -11.78 5.96
N ILE A 101 0.03 -11.56 4.87
CA ILE A 101 -1.30 -10.96 4.86
C ILE A 101 -2.22 -12.05 4.29
N LYS A 102 -2.90 -12.78 5.17
CA LYS A 102 -3.67 -13.97 4.78
C LYS A 102 -2.77 -14.91 3.97
N ASP A 103 -3.13 -15.25 2.74
CA ASP A 103 -2.39 -16.18 1.89
C ASP A 103 -1.23 -15.56 1.11
N ILE A 104 -1.02 -14.25 1.26
CA ILE A 104 0.05 -13.54 0.57
C ILE A 104 1.25 -13.41 1.49
N HIS A 105 2.44 -13.75 0.99
CA HIS A 105 3.69 -13.54 1.71
C HIS A 105 4.37 -12.27 1.21
N VAL A 106 4.81 -11.43 2.14
CA VAL A 106 5.47 -10.16 1.82
C VAL A 106 6.89 -10.18 2.38
N THR A 107 7.85 -9.85 1.53
CA THR A 107 9.23 -9.60 1.93
C THR A 107 9.52 -8.12 1.77
N THR A 108 10.04 -7.49 2.82
CA THR A 108 10.36 -6.06 2.84
C THR A 108 11.82 -5.85 2.47
N ILE A 109 12.08 -4.93 1.55
CA ILE A 109 13.42 -4.61 1.05
C ILE A 109 13.73 -3.15 1.39
N LYS A 110 14.93 -2.90 1.92
CA LYS A 110 15.41 -1.52 2.06
C LYS A 110 15.82 -0.97 0.70
N THR A 111 15.44 0.26 0.43
CA THR A 111 15.74 0.93 -0.84
C THR A 111 16.55 2.20 -0.61
N SER A 112 17.30 2.63 -1.66
CA SER A 112 18.12 3.84 -1.62
C SER A 112 17.38 5.04 -2.17
N HIS A 113 16.23 5.38 -1.58
CA HIS A 113 15.53 6.60 -1.91
C HIS A 113 16.00 7.76 -1.02
N ASP A 114 15.78 8.98 -1.48
CA ASP A 114 16.06 10.19 -0.71
C ASP A 114 15.01 10.48 0.37
N ALA A 115 13.98 9.63 0.48
CA ALA A 115 13.02 9.69 1.57
C ALA A 115 13.49 8.86 2.77
N PRO A 116 13.14 9.27 4.01
CA PRO A 116 13.53 8.51 5.20
C PRO A 116 12.97 7.10 5.21
N ASP A 117 13.86 6.12 5.36
CA ASP A 117 13.52 4.71 5.58
C ASP A 117 12.64 4.06 4.49
N SER A 118 12.92 4.38 3.23
CA SER A 118 12.17 3.84 2.09
C SER A 118 12.22 2.33 2.01
N ARG A 119 11.14 1.72 1.51
CA ARG A 119 11.01 0.27 1.35
C ARG A 119 10.49 -0.09 -0.02
N GLY A 120 10.93 -1.27 -0.49
CA GLY A 120 10.31 -1.99 -1.58
C GLY A 120 9.71 -3.29 -1.06
N TYR A 121 8.99 -4.01 -1.90
CA TYR A 121 8.29 -5.23 -1.48
C TYR A 121 8.39 -6.31 -2.52
N ILE A 122 8.57 -7.56 -2.06
CA ILE A 122 8.36 -8.76 -2.86
C ILE A 122 7.05 -9.38 -2.35
N ILE A 123 6.08 -9.49 -3.24
CA ILE A 123 4.76 -10.01 -2.89
C ILE A 123 4.59 -11.34 -3.61
N SER A 124 4.46 -12.41 -2.83
CA SER A 124 4.43 -13.78 -3.33
C SER A 124 3.11 -14.46 -2.98
N SER A 125 2.55 -15.18 -3.94
CA SER A 125 1.36 -15.99 -3.76
C SER A 125 1.46 -17.20 -4.67
N GLU A 126 1.30 -18.39 -4.13
CA GLU A 126 1.48 -19.65 -4.85
C GLU A 126 2.87 -19.69 -5.48
N ASN A 127 2.98 -19.82 -6.81
CA ASN A 127 4.26 -19.87 -7.53
C ASN A 127 4.61 -18.56 -8.24
N LYS A 128 3.94 -17.47 -7.87
CA LYS A 128 4.11 -16.17 -8.51
C LYS A 128 4.61 -15.14 -7.52
N SER A 129 5.44 -14.21 -8.00
CA SER A 129 5.97 -13.12 -7.21
C SER A 129 5.98 -11.83 -8.02
N ILE A 130 5.76 -10.71 -7.32
CA ILE A 130 5.90 -9.37 -7.87
C ILE A 130 6.91 -8.62 -7.02
N VAL A 131 7.84 -7.95 -7.68
CA VAL A 131 8.79 -7.06 -7.02
C VAL A 131 8.35 -5.63 -7.28
N TYR A 132 8.15 -4.88 -6.21
CA TYR A 132 7.79 -3.47 -6.26
C TYR A 132 8.86 -2.66 -5.56
N ILE A 133 9.52 -1.80 -6.31
CA ILE A 133 10.60 -0.96 -5.77
C ILE A 133 10.31 0.51 -6.03
#